data_7b4f4743dac1b2393dade13865000e79
#
_entry.id   7b4f4743dac1b2393dade13865000e79
#
_cell.length_a   1.000
_cell.length_b   1.000
_cell.length_c   1.000
_cell.angle_alpha   90.00
_cell.angle_beta   90.00
_cell.angle_gamma   90.00
#
_symmetry.space_group_name_H-M   'P 1'
#
loop_
_entity.id
_entity.type
_entity.pdbx_description
1 polymer ?
#
loop_
_entity_poly.entity_id
_entity_poly.type
_entity_poly.pdbx_seq_one_letter_code
_entity_poly.pdbx_strand_id
1 'polypeptide(L)'
;MGSMKDQMMDIESERFDKWLAENYPDVVPGSEEWEQAANLYYWEQEYLADQAQWDHEHGLFVASLNNVHQRYLHASQELKKLHALLDEKQPELVYRMSFVHAVTVMEAYLMYCARALLEEDRPLERYFEEYYLPFAKVGKKEKQAAREMELTKFRPVAKNVVASMTFHNVKTIERYFGT
;
A
#
# COMPACT_ATOMS: atom_id res chain seq x y z
N MET A 1 -14.04 38.64 20.44
CA MET A 1 -14.04 37.41 19.61
C MET A 1 -12.59 37.06 19.41
N GLY A 2 -12.09 36.04 20.11
CA GLY A 2 -10.73 35.50 19.88
C GLY A 2 -10.60 34.95 18.47
N SER A 3 -9.43 35.04 17.90
CA SER A 3 -9.17 34.51 16.57
C SER A 3 -9.28 32.95 16.63
N MET A 4 -9.55 32.28 15.49
CA MET A 4 -9.55 30.81 15.41
C MET A 4 -8.24 30.22 15.95
N LYS A 5 -7.12 30.94 15.80
CA LYS A 5 -5.82 30.58 16.33
C LYS A 5 -5.78 30.59 17.87
N ASP A 6 -6.41 31.61 18.50
CA ASP A 6 -6.47 31.69 19.96
C ASP A 6 -7.28 30.52 20.54
N GLN A 7 -8.41 30.18 19.89
CA GLN A 7 -9.24 29.04 20.29
C GLN A 7 -8.51 27.69 20.15
N MET A 8 -7.69 27.51 19.09
CA MET A 8 -6.89 26.30 18.93
C MET A 8 -5.80 26.21 20.00
N MET A 9 -5.15 27.29 20.33
CA MET A 9 -4.13 27.33 21.39
C MET A 9 -4.74 27.04 22.78
N ASP A 10 -5.93 27.52 23.05
CA ASP A 10 -6.65 27.24 24.31
C ASP A 10 -6.99 25.75 24.43
N ILE A 11 -7.52 25.14 23.34
CA ILE A 11 -7.84 23.70 23.30
C ILE A 11 -6.59 22.84 23.48
N GLU A 12 -5.48 23.22 22.88
CA GLU A 12 -4.23 22.47 22.98
C GLU A 12 -3.64 22.57 24.39
N SER A 13 -3.71 23.74 25.00
CA SER A 13 -3.31 23.95 26.41
C SER A 13 -4.16 23.09 27.37
N GLU A 14 -5.50 23.08 27.21
CA GLU A 14 -6.38 22.25 28.03
C GLU A 14 -6.11 20.75 27.89
N ARG A 15 -5.76 20.29 26.69
CA ARG A 15 -5.39 18.89 26.45
C ARG A 15 -4.08 18.52 27.14
N PHE A 16 -3.09 19.40 27.03
CA PHE A 16 -1.82 19.20 27.71
C PHE A 16 -1.98 19.18 29.23
N ASP A 17 -2.72 20.15 29.80
CA ASP A 17 -2.97 20.21 31.25
C ASP A 17 -3.68 18.96 31.78
N LYS A 18 -4.66 18.45 30.99
CA LYS A 18 -5.34 17.20 31.33
C LYS A 18 -4.40 15.99 31.29
N TRP A 19 -3.60 15.88 30.22
CA TRP A 19 -2.62 14.80 30.08
C TRP A 19 -1.57 14.85 31.19
N LEU A 20 -1.11 16.05 31.57
CA LEU A 20 -0.16 16.25 32.64
C LEU A 20 -0.74 15.82 33.98
N ALA A 21 -1.98 16.20 34.30
CA ALA A 21 -2.65 15.81 35.52
C ALA A 21 -2.87 14.29 35.63
N GLU A 22 -3.08 13.60 34.50
CA GLU A 22 -3.27 12.13 34.46
C GLU A 22 -1.94 11.37 34.59
N ASN A 23 -0.84 11.87 34.00
CA ASN A 23 0.43 11.14 33.91
C ASN A 23 1.48 11.62 34.91
N TYR A 24 1.42 12.89 35.34
CA TYR A 24 2.41 13.56 36.21
C TYR A 24 1.72 14.48 37.23
N PRO A 25 0.88 13.95 38.13
CA PRO A 25 0.01 14.75 39.02
C PRO A 25 0.77 15.66 39.98
N ASP A 26 2.03 15.32 40.31
CA ASP A 26 2.84 16.07 41.32
C ASP A 26 3.84 17.04 40.68
N VAL A 27 3.85 17.19 39.37
CA VAL A 27 4.80 18.07 38.68
C VAL A 27 4.40 19.51 38.79
N VAL A 28 5.35 20.34 39.22
CA VAL A 28 5.17 21.80 39.38
C VAL A 28 5.42 22.52 38.05
N PRO A 29 4.48 23.35 37.58
CA PRO A 29 4.65 24.11 36.34
C PRO A 29 5.96 24.94 36.35
N GLY A 30 6.76 24.82 35.28
CA GLY A 30 8.03 25.51 35.12
C GLY A 30 9.23 24.83 35.80
N SER A 31 9.06 23.65 36.37
CA SER A 31 10.16 22.78 36.82
C SER A 31 10.83 22.06 35.63
N GLU A 32 12.04 21.53 35.85
CA GLU A 32 12.73 20.71 34.85
C GLU A 32 11.91 19.47 34.47
N GLU A 33 11.24 18.85 35.44
CA GLU A 33 10.34 17.71 35.23
C GLU A 33 9.11 18.10 34.41
N TRP A 34 8.59 19.32 34.56
CA TRP A 34 7.51 19.86 33.73
C TRP A 34 7.95 20.03 32.27
N GLU A 35 9.16 20.55 32.03
CA GLU A 35 9.72 20.71 30.68
C GLU A 35 9.93 19.35 29.99
N GLN A 36 10.40 18.34 30.75
CA GLN A 36 10.56 16.99 30.25
C GLN A 36 9.20 16.37 29.89
N ALA A 37 8.19 16.54 30.74
CA ALA A 37 6.83 16.07 30.48
C ALA A 37 6.19 16.76 29.25
N ALA A 38 6.42 18.08 29.11
CA ALA A 38 5.96 18.84 27.95
C ALA A 38 6.60 18.31 26.64
N ASN A 39 7.92 18.10 26.65
CA ASN A 39 8.62 17.55 25.49
C ASN A 39 8.12 16.14 25.12
N LEU A 40 7.85 15.29 26.12
CA LEU A 40 7.30 13.95 25.90
C LEU A 40 5.90 14.01 25.30
N TYR A 41 5.03 14.90 25.81
CA TYR A 41 3.68 15.10 25.27
C TYR A 41 3.70 15.54 23.81
N TYR A 42 4.49 16.55 23.46
CA TYR A 42 4.56 17.02 22.08
C TYR A 42 5.15 15.97 21.15
N TRP A 43 6.17 15.24 21.57
CA TRP A 43 6.71 14.11 20.80
C TRP A 43 5.66 13.01 20.57
N GLU A 44 4.88 12.66 21.59
CA GLU A 44 3.80 11.68 21.49
C GLU A 44 2.70 12.15 20.52
N GLN A 45 2.31 13.45 20.57
CA GLN A 45 1.33 14.00 19.65
C GLN A 45 1.83 14.00 18.20
N GLU A 46 3.10 14.34 17.96
CA GLU A 46 3.73 14.29 16.64
C GLU A 46 3.76 12.85 16.11
N TYR A 47 4.18 11.91 16.95
CA TYR A 47 4.17 10.47 16.59
C TYR A 47 2.77 9.96 16.23
N LEU A 48 1.76 10.33 17.00
CA LEU A 48 0.37 9.93 16.72
C LEU A 48 -0.17 10.58 15.44
N ALA A 49 0.21 11.82 15.15
CA ALA A 49 -0.16 12.52 13.92
C ALA A 49 0.49 11.85 12.71
N ASP A 50 1.77 11.53 12.79
CA ASP A 50 2.50 10.80 11.74
C ASP A 50 1.91 9.41 11.49
N GLN A 51 1.57 8.69 12.56
CA GLN A 51 0.91 7.39 12.45
C GLN A 51 -0.46 7.49 11.79
N ALA A 52 -1.28 8.48 12.18
CA ALA A 52 -2.59 8.71 11.58
C ALA A 52 -2.49 9.09 10.10
N GLN A 53 -1.50 9.89 9.73
CA GLN A 53 -1.22 10.23 8.33
C GLN A 53 -0.80 8.99 7.54
N TRP A 54 0.11 8.18 8.09
CA TRP A 54 0.52 6.92 7.46
C TRP A 54 -0.64 5.95 7.27
N ASP A 55 -1.50 5.77 8.27
CA ASP A 55 -2.70 4.93 8.19
C ASP A 55 -3.68 5.42 7.13
N HIS A 56 -3.85 6.76 7.03
CA HIS A 56 -4.68 7.37 5.99
C HIS A 56 -4.11 7.13 4.59
N GLU A 57 -2.83 7.39 4.38
CA GLU A 57 -2.15 7.16 3.10
C GLU A 57 -2.16 5.68 2.71
N HIS A 58 -1.92 4.80 3.70
CA HIS A 58 -2.00 3.35 3.51
C HIS A 58 -3.43 2.92 3.14
N GLY A 59 -4.45 3.46 3.80
CA GLY A 59 -5.86 3.22 3.48
C GLY A 59 -6.21 3.64 2.05
N LEU A 60 -5.77 4.83 1.62
CA LEU A 60 -5.95 5.30 0.25
C LEU A 60 -5.20 4.40 -0.75
N PHE A 61 -3.98 3.97 -0.41
CA PHE A 61 -3.21 3.03 -1.21
C PHE A 61 -3.96 1.70 -1.37
N VAL A 62 -4.41 1.09 -0.28
CA VAL A 62 -5.17 -0.18 -0.29
C VAL A 62 -6.46 -0.04 -1.11
N ALA A 63 -7.22 1.04 -0.91
CA ALA A 63 -8.43 1.32 -1.70
C ALA A 63 -8.13 1.45 -3.20
N SER A 64 -6.98 2.04 -3.55
CA SER A 64 -6.55 2.18 -4.95
C SER A 64 -6.09 0.87 -5.60
N LEU A 65 -5.78 -0.18 -4.81
CA LEU A 65 -5.32 -1.47 -5.35
C LEU A 65 -6.33 -2.14 -6.28
N ASN A 66 -7.61 -1.94 -6.03
CA ASN A 66 -8.70 -2.51 -6.83
C ASN A 66 -9.12 -1.59 -7.98
N ASN A 67 -8.56 -0.38 -8.08
CA ASN A 67 -8.86 0.56 -9.16
C ASN A 67 -7.81 0.45 -10.28
N VAL A 68 -8.08 -0.41 -11.25
CA VAL A 68 -7.19 -0.66 -12.41
C VAL A 68 -6.88 0.62 -13.19
N HIS A 69 -7.86 1.53 -13.32
CA HIS A 69 -7.65 2.79 -14.03
C HIS A 69 -6.64 3.70 -13.32
N GLN A 70 -6.75 3.85 -11.99
CA GLN A 70 -5.76 4.61 -11.21
C GLN A 70 -4.36 4.00 -11.31
N ARG A 71 -4.26 2.69 -11.32
CA ARG A 71 -2.99 1.97 -11.50
C ARG A 71 -2.40 2.20 -12.89
N TYR A 72 -3.23 2.21 -13.91
CA TYR A 72 -2.82 2.56 -15.27
C TYR A 72 -2.26 4.00 -15.34
N LEU A 73 -2.99 4.97 -14.75
CA LEU A 73 -2.54 6.36 -14.73
C LEU A 73 -1.18 6.51 -14.03
N HIS A 74 -1.02 5.88 -12.88
CA HIS A 74 0.24 5.89 -12.14
C HIS A 74 1.39 5.27 -12.95
N ALA A 75 1.21 4.06 -13.47
CA ALA A 75 2.22 3.39 -14.30
C ALA A 75 2.58 4.23 -15.55
N SER A 76 1.58 4.80 -16.22
CA SER A 76 1.77 5.67 -17.38
C SER A 76 2.56 6.93 -17.02
N GLN A 77 2.31 7.54 -15.86
CA GLN A 77 3.05 8.72 -15.40
C GLN A 77 4.51 8.39 -15.10
N GLU A 78 4.76 7.27 -14.42
CA GLU A 78 6.12 6.82 -14.10
C GLU A 78 6.92 6.51 -15.38
N LEU A 79 6.32 5.84 -16.36
CA LEU A 79 6.98 5.56 -17.64
C LEU A 79 7.25 6.85 -18.44
N LYS A 80 6.35 7.86 -18.38
CA LYS A 80 6.58 9.18 -18.99
C LYS A 80 7.74 9.92 -18.34
N LYS A 81 7.87 9.86 -17.00
CA LYS A 81 9.02 10.46 -16.29
C LYS A 81 10.34 9.79 -16.70
N LEU A 82 10.35 8.46 -16.82
CA LEU A 82 11.50 7.73 -17.32
C LEU A 82 11.85 8.11 -18.75
N HIS A 83 10.85 8.23 -19.63
CA HIS A 83 11.07 8.67 -21.01
C HIS A 83 11.72 10.05 -21.03
N ALA A 84 11.15 11.03 -20.30
CA ALA A 84 11.70 12.37 -20.21
C ALA A 84 13.15 12.40 -19.68
N LEU A 85 13.49 11.54 -18.72
CA LEU A 85 14.86 11.39 -18.22
C LEU A 85 15.83 10.91 -19.33
N LEU A 86 15.34 10.09 -20.27
CA LEU A 86 16.14 9.47 -21.32
C LEU A 86 16.16 10.28 -22.64
N ASP A 87 15.44 11.40 -22.72
CA ASP A 87 15.46 12.31 -23.88
C ASP A 87 16.85 12.96 -24.07
N GLU A 88 17.61 13.09 -22.97
CA GLU A 88 18.99 13.54 -23.01
C GLU A 88 19.96 12.35 -22.86
N LYS A 89 21.19 12.52 -23.41
CA LYS A 89 22.23 11.49 -23.30
C LYS A 89 22.61 11.28 -21.82
N GLN A 90 22.40 10.09 -21.33
CA GLN A 90 22.67 9.69 -19.96
C GLN A 90 23.85 8.72 -19.87
N PRO A 91 24.53 8.61 -18.70
CA PRO A 91 25.47 7.54 -18.42
C PRO A 91 24.81 6.15 -18.56
N GLU A 92 25.59 5.15 -18.99
CA GLU A 92 25.09 3.77 -19.20
C GLU A 92 24.37 3.19 -17.96
N LEU A 93 24.87 3.51 -16.76
CA LEU A 93 24.24 3.09 -15.52
C LEU A 93 22.78 3.60 -15.40
N VAL A 94 22.53 4.85 -15.82
CA VAL A 94 21.18 5.45 -15.79
C VAL A 94 20.25 4.68 -16.73
N TYR A 95 20.70 4.32 -17.94
CA TYR A 95 19.90 3.50 -18.86
C TYR A 95 19.55 2.14 -18.26
N ARG A 96 20.51 1.47 -17.64
CA ARG A 96 20.27 0.17 -16.97
C ARG A 96 19.26 0.30 -15.81
N MET A 97 19.43 1.31 -14.97
CA MET A 97 18.49 1.57 -13.85
C MET A 97 17.10 1.91 -14.35
N SER A 98 16.98 2.74 -15.38
CA SER A 98 15.71 3.10 -16.00
C SER A 98 15.00 1.89 -16.61
N PHE A 99 15.74 0.98 -17.24
CA PHE A 99 15.17 -0.27 -17.76
C PHE A 99 14.61 -1.15 -16.63
N VAL A 100 15.40 -1.37 -15.57
CA VAL A 100 14.94 -2.14 -14.40
C VAL A 100 13.70 -1.51 -13.78
N HIS A 101 13.70 -0.18 -13.63
CA HIS A 101 12.55 0.53 -13.08
C HIS A 101 11.30 0.42 -13.98
N ALA A 102 11.45 0.54 -15.30
CA ALA A 102 10.35 0.36 -16.24
C ALA A 102 9.73 -1.04 -16.15
N VAL A 103 10.57 -2.09 -16.06
CA VAL A 103 10.10 -3.47 -15.86
C VAL A 103 9.35 -3.59 -14.52
N THR A 104 9.86 -3.03 -13.44
CA THR A 104 9.22 -3.04 -12.11
C THR A 104 7.84 -2.35 -12.13
N VAL A 105 7.74 -1.19 -12.80
CA VAL A 105 6.45 -0.47 -12.96
C VAL A 105 5.45 -1.33 -13.73
N MET A 106 5.89 -1.96 -14.81
CA MET A 106 5.03 -2.84 -15.62
C MET A 106 4.57 -4.07 -14.81
N GLU A 107 5.48 -4.76 -14.11
CA GLU A 107 5.15 -5.92 -13.27
C GLU A 107 4.14 -5.57 -12.17
N ALA A 108 4.36 -4.46 -11.47
CA ALA A 108 3.45 -3.98 -10.44
C ALA A 108 2.06 -3.70 -11.03
N TYR A 109 1.98 -3.02 -12.16
CA TYR A 109 0.72 -2.75 -12.85
C TYR A 109 -0.02 -4.05 -13.22
N LEU A 110 0.67 -5.00 -13.87
CA LEU A 110 0.07 -6.29 -14.26
C LEU A 110 -0.39 -7.10 -13.04
N MET A 111 0.37 -7.13 -11.97
CA MET A 111 -0.01 -7.79 -10.73
C MET A 111 -1.29 -7.19 -10.13
N TYR A 112 -1.42 -5.85 -10.12
CA TYR A 112 -2.63 -5.20 -9.65
C TYR A 112 -3.84 -5.46 -10.54
N CYS A 113 -3.67 -5.45 -11.86
CA CYS A 113 -4.71 -5.83 -12.81
C CYS A 113 -5.18 -7.27 -12.57
N ALA A 114 -4.24 -8.19 -12.44
CA ALA A 114 -4.54 -9.59 -12.18
C ALA A 114 -5.31 -9.79 -10.87
N ARG A 115 -4.96 -9.07 -9.81
CA ARG A 115 -5.69 -9.12 -8.53
C ARG A 115 -7.08 -8.51 -8.62
N ALA A 116 -7.22 -7.38 -9.32
CA ALA A 116 -8.51 -6.71 -9.49
C ALA A 116 -9.51 -7.58 -10.26
N LEU A 117 -9.06 -8.32 -11.27
CA LEU A 117 -9.90 -9.27 -12.00
C LEU A 117 -10.46 -10.38 -11.09
N LEU A 118 -9.75 -10.76 -10.02
CA LEU A 118 -10.24 -11.78 -9.08
C LEU A 118 -11.34 -11.28 -8.13
N GLU A 119 -11.71 -10.00 -8.16
CA GLU A 119 -12.86 -9.48 -7.41
C GLU A 119 -14.19 -9.90 -8.02
N GLU A 120 -14.22 -10.16 -9.31
CA GLU A 120 -15.41 -10.64 -10.03
C GLU A 120 -15.44 -12.16 -10.05
N ASP A 121 -16.65 -12.75 -9.95
CA ASP A 121 -16.81 -14.20 -9.85
C ASP A 121 -16.40 -14.92 -11.15
N ARG A 122 -16.80 -14.41 -12.31
CA ARG A 122 -16.48 -15.04 -13.58
C ARG A 122 -14.98 -15.12 -13.90
N PRO A 123 -14.17 -14.06 -13.76
CA PRO A 123 -12.71 -14.16 -13.84
C PRO A 123 -12.11 -15.07 -12.78
N LEU A 124 -12.69 -15.11 -11.57
CA LEU A 124 -12.22 -15.98 -10.50
C LEU A 124 -12.43 -17.46 -10.82
N GLU A 125 -13.61 -17.86 -11.36
CA GLU A 125 -13.89 -19.23 -11.83
C GLU A 125 -12.91 -19.63 -12.93
N ARG A 126 -12.72 -18.76 -13.92
CA ARG A 126 -11.79 -18.99 -15.01
C ARG A 126 -10.35 -19.15 -14.52
N TYR A 127 -9.90 -18.28 -13.62
CA TYR A 127 -8.60 -18.38 -12.99
C TYR A 127 -8.42 -19.72 -12.27
N PHE A 128 -9.44 -20.16 -11.54
CA PHE A 128 -9.41 -21.44 -10.84
C PHE A 128 -9.25 -22.63 -11.79
N GLU A 129 -10.06 -22.71 -12.82
CA GLU A 129 -10.09 -23.84 -13.75
C GLU A 129 -8.93 -23.82 -14.75
N GLU A 130 -8.64 -22.68 -15.34
CA GLU A 130 -7.70 -22.55 -16.45
C GLU A 130 -6.26 -22.25 -16.00
N TYR A 131 -6.08 -21.69 -14.81
CA TYR A 131 -4.76 -21.34 -14.28
C TYR A 131 -4.37 -22.08 -13.01
N TYR A 132 -5.17 -21.97 -11.93
CA TYR A 132 -4.78 -22.46 -10.61
C TYR A 132 -4.60 -23.98 -10.59
N LEU A 133 -5.57 -24.72 -11.06
CA LEU A 133 -5.48 -26.18 -11.07
C LEU A 133 -4.36 -26.71 -11.98
N PRO A 134 -4.22 -26.25 -13.25
CA PRO A 134 -3.18 -26.76 -14.13
C PRO A 134 -1.79 -26.20 -13.84
N PHE A 135 -1.64 -24.89 -13.56
CA PHE A 135 -0.36 -24.21 -13.68
C PHE A 135 0.17 -23.54 -12.41
N ALA A 136 -0.68 -23.26 -11.40
CA ALA A 136 -0.18 -22.63 -10.17
C ALA A 136 0.88 -23.48 -9.49
N LYS A 137 1.96 -22.85 -9.05
CA LYS A 137 3.08 -23.49 -8.34
C LYS A 137 2.73 -23.74 -6.87
N VAL A 138 1.67 -24.50 -6.64
CA VAL A 138 1.21 -24.91 -5.31
C VAL A 138 1.16 -26.44 -5.23
N GLY A 139 1.21 -26.97 -4.01
CA GLY A 139 1.23 -28.41 -3.79
C GLY A 139 -0.07 -29.12 -4.21
N LYS A 140 0.02 -30.45 -4.37
CA LYS A 140 -1.18 -31.25 -4.73
C LYS A 140 -2.25 -31.18 -3.63
N LYS A 141 -1.85 -31.08 -2.36
CA LYS A 141 -2.78 -30.96 -1.22
C LYS A 141 -3.54 -29.63 -1.24
N GLU A 142 -2.86 -28.53 -1.55
CA GLU A 142 -3.50 -27.21 -1.69
C GLU A 142 -4.48 -27.19 -2.88
N LYS A 143 -4.11 -27.79 -4.02
CA LYS A 143 -5.03 -27.93 -5.17
C LYS A 143 -6.25 -28.76 -4.86
N GLN A 144 -6.09 -29.85 -4.09
CA GLN A 144 -7.22 -30.68 -3.67
C GLN A 144 -8.12 -29.92 -2.68
N ALA A 145 -7.56 -29.26 -1.70
CA ALA A 145 -8.32 -28.43 -0.75
C ALA A 145 -9.10 -27.31 -1.47
N ALA A 146 -8.49 -26.69 -2.49
CA ALA A 146 -9.15 -25.66 -3.30
C ALA A 146 -10.35 -26.19 -4.09
N ARG A 147 -10.32 -27.43 -4.57
CA ARG A 147 -11.46 -28.07 -5.27
C ARG A 147 -12.68 -28.26 -4.38
N GLU A 148 -12.46 -28.42 -3.09
CA GLU A 148 -13.51 -28.65 -2.09
C GLU A 148 -14.00 -27.33 -1.48
N MET A 149 -13.37 -26.21 -1.86
CA MET A 149 -13.66 -24.88 -1.31
C MET A 149 -14.70 -24.15 -2.15
N GLU A 150 -15.61 -23.43 -1.50
CA GLU A 150 -16.50 -22.49 -2.17
C GLU A 150 -15.69 -21.38 -2.84
N LEU A 151 -16.13 -20.91 -4.00
CA LEU A 151 -15.43 -19.89 -4.80
C LEU A 151 -15.13 -18.62 -4.02
N THR A 152 -16.06 -18.16 -3.19
CA THR A 152 -15.88 -16.97 -2.33
C THR A 152 -14.74 -17.14 -1.32
N LYS A 153 -14.58 -18.34 -0.77
CA LYS A 153 -13.47 -18.67 0.14
C LYS A 153 -12.14 -18.88 -0.60
N PHE A 154 -12.21 -19.24 -1.88
CA PHE A 154 -11.03 -19.38 -2.73
C PHE A 154 -10.41 -18.01 -3.10
N ARG A 155 -11.19 -16.93 -3.17
CA ARG A 155 -10.73 -15.58 -3.58
C ARG A 155 -9.48 -15.09 -2.83
N PRO A 156 -9.39 -15.14 -1.50
CA PRO A 156 -8.16 -14.76 -0.78
C PRO A 156 -6.97 -15.63 -1.16
N VAL A 157 -7.17 -16.93 -1.37
CA VAL A 157 -6.13 -17.87 -1.79
C VAL A 157 -5.59 -17.49 -3.18
N ALA A 158 -6.48 -17.23 -4.14
CA ALA A 158 -6.14 -16.79 -5.48
C ALA A 158 -5.33 -15.47 -5.46
N LYS A 159 -5.78 -14.48 -4.68
CA LYS A 159 -5.08 -13.19 -4.53
C LYS A 159 -3.68 -13.37 -3.96
N ASN A 160 -3.47 -14.24 -3.00
CA ASN A 160 -2.15 -14.52 -2.42
C ASN A 160 -1.24 -15.21 -3.44
N VAL A 161 -1.75 -16.15 -4.23
CA VAL A 161 -0.97 -16.79 -5.30
C VAL A 161 -0.57 -15.78 -6.36
N VAL A 162 -1.50 -14.92 -6.81
CA VAL A 162 -1.22 -13.86 -7.79
C VAL A 162 -0.20 -12.86 -7.26
N ALA A 163 -0.26 -12.50 -5.98
CA ALA A 163 0.72 -11.59 -5.36
C ALA A 163 2.15 -12.16 -5.36
N SER A 164 2.31 -13.48 -5.41
CA SER A 164 3.61 -14.15 -5.51
C SER A 164 4.08 -14.41 -6.95
N MET A 165 3.24 -14.09 -7.95
CA MET A 165 3.60 -14.25 -9.36
C MET A 165 4.52 -13.12 -9.82
N THR A 166 5.43 -13.48 -10.74
CA THR A 166 6.29 -12.51 -11.43
C THR A 166 5.79 -12.32 -12.86
N PHE A 167 5.51 -11.07 -13.25
CA PHE A 167 4.99 -10.71 -14.56
C PHE A 167 6.05 -10.16 -15.53
N HIS A 168 7.35 -10.36 -15.23
CA HIS A 168 8.44 -10.04 -16.17
C HIS A 168 8.62 -11.12 -17.26
N ASN A 169 7.97 -12.26 -17.12
CA ASN A 169 8.05 -13.35 -18.10
C ASN A 169 6.81 -13.34 -18.99
N VAL A 170 7.00 -13.08 -20.28
CA VAL A 170 5.94 -13.03 -21.31
C VAL A 170 5.06 -14.28 -21.26
N LYS A 171 5.64 -15.47 -21.09
CA LYS A 171 4.87 -16.73 -20.99
C LYS A 171 3.94 -16.75 -19.76
N THR A 172 4.32 -16.11 -18.67
CA THR A 172 3.43 -15.97 -17.49
C THR A 172 2.28 -15.02 -17.81
N ILE A 173 2.57 -13.91 -18.50
CA ILE A 173 1.56 -12.93 -18.91
C ILE A 173 0.57 -13.56 -19.89
N GLU A 174 1.06 -14.20 -20.95
CA GLU A 174 0.22 -14.92 -21.94
C GLU A 174 -0.67 -15.97 -21.25
N ARG A 175 -0.09 -16.77 -20.34
CA ARG A 175 -0.83 -17.82 -19.65
C ARG A 175 -1.92 -17.28 -18.73
N TYR A 176 -1.70 -16.11 -18.12
CA TYR A 176 -2.64 -15.52 -17.17
C TYR A 176 -3.73 -14.70 -17.86
N PHE A 177 -3.36 -13.85 -18.83
CA PHE A 177 -4.27 -12.91 -19.48
C PHE A 177 -4.76 -13.36 -20.86
N GLY A 178 -4.08 -14.30 -21.49
CA GLY A 178 -4.32 -14.75 -22.85
C GLY A 178 -5.34 -15.89 -23.01
N THR A 179 -5.88 -16.37 -21.89
CA THR A 179 -6.90 -17.44 -21.86
C THR A 179 -8.32 -16.92 -21.93
#